data_93a3f12bc28b09b4d010619c9338d45d
#
_entry.id   93a3f12bc28b09b4d010619c9338d45d
#
_cell.length_a   1.000
_cell.length_b   1.000
_cell.length_c   1.000
_cell.angle_alpha   90.00
_cell.angle_beta   90.00
_cell.angle_gamma   90.00
#
_symmetry.space_group_name_H-M   'P 1'
#
loop_
_entity.id
_entity.type
_entity.pdbx_description
1 polymer ?
#
loop_
_entity_poly.entity_id
_entity_poly.type
_entity_poly.pdbx_seq_one_letter_code
_entity_poly.pdbx_strand_id
1 'polypeptide(L)'
;MNFNTLYPNFPFSLPLLLDGATGTALFKAGMPSGVCPEEWILSNPEVIQKIQSEYILAGSDAVLAPTFGANRTVLSRYGLDGSVSEMNASLASLSRKAIGKKLLAGDLSPTGKMLAPVGDTSLEEMSAVFSEQAKALDAIVDFYMIETQMDLACARAAVLGVKAVSEKPIFVTMTVTESGKTMYGDTPECALLALSELGISAFGLNCSTGPIEMKDILAPLFPLSVSLGIPLIAKPNAGAPQKDGSHSHLTPEEFASVGKDMLDCGISVLGGCCGTDDAVISALHSVRTAFTDVQNVSQKISAQNIASNARESVEIPVSDMPDPILPDDDIIDNADEMSEDYDFLYFSVQSEEDAETILSSAPFLTLPIAVCGNEEAIRILKKKYCGKIVSVSNND
;
A
#
# COMPACT_ATOMS: atom_id res chain seq x y z
N MET A 1 2.92 16.23 -19.61
CA MET A 1 1.65 16.50 -18.90
C MET A 1 1.92 16.58 -17.41
N ASN A 2 1.36 17.57 -16.71
CA ASN A 2 1.58 17.76 -15.27
C ASN A 2 0.83 16.67 -14.45
N PHE A 3 1.44 16.17 -13.38
CA PHE A 3 0.84 15.15 -12.49
C PHE A 3 -0.50 15.59 -11.89
N ASN A 4 -0.66 16.86 -11.49
CA ASN A 4 -1.93 17.34 -10.95
C ASN A 4 -3.07 17.33 -11.99
N THR A 5 -2.74 17.33 -13.28
CA THR A 5 -3.72 17.14 -14.37
C THR A 5 -4.04 15.66 -14.58
N LEU A 6 -3.08 14.77 -14.37
CA LEU A 6 -3.28 13.31 -14.47
C LEU A 6 -4.10 12.77 -13.30
N TYR A 7 -3.91 13.34 -12.11
CA TYR A 7 -4.57 12.90 -10.86
C TYR A 7 -5.39 14.04 -10.23
N PRO A 8 -6.47 14.49 -10.89
CA PRO A 8 -7.20 15.70 -10.45
C PRO A 8 -7.90 15.54 -9.10
N ASN A 9 -8.15 14.31 -8.66
CA ASN A 9 -8.80 14.00 -7.37
C ASN A 9 -7.81 13.70 -6.25
N PHE A 10 -6.51 13.74 -6.53
CA PHE A 10 -5.51 13.52 -5.49
C PHE A 10 -5.50 14.73 -4.53
N PRO A 11 -5.52 14.49 -3.20
CA PRO A 11 -5.80 15.56 -2.23
C PRO A 11 -4.65 16.54 -2.01
N PHE A 12 -3.45 16.23 -2.51
CA PHE A 12 -2.25 17.04 -2.31
C PHE A 12 -1.61 17.44 -3.64
N SER A 13 -0.67 18.38 -3.61
CA SER A 13 0.09 18.75 -4.80
C SER A 13 1.10 17.68 -5.17
N LEU A 14 1.22 17.38 -6.47
CA LEU A 14 2.19 16.44 -7.03
C LEU A 14 3.26 17.19 -7.86
N PRO A 15 4.50 16.71 -7.91
CA PRO A 15 5.05 15.56 -7.15
C PRO A 15 5.14 15.84 -5.65
N LEU A 16 4.77 14.85 -4.82
CA LEU A 16 4.83 14.92 -3.36
C LEU A 16 6.15 14.31 -2.84
N LEU A 17 6.81 14.98 -1.91
CA LEU A 17 8.02 14.48 -1.27
C LEU A 17 7.75 14.12 0.20
N LEU A 18 7.86 12.83 0.50
CA LEU A 18 7.80 12.27 1.85
C LEU A 18 9.17 12.40 2.53
N ASP A 19 9.25 11.93 3.76
CA ASP A 19 10.49 11.88 4.55
C ASP A 19 11.41 10.69 4.20
N GLY A 20 12.51 10.59 4.94
CA GLY A 20 13.47 9.48 4.92
C GLY A 20 13.28 8.51 6.09
N ALA A 21 14.33 7.74 6.37
CA ALA A 21 14.33 6.65 7.35
C ALA A 21 14.28 7.13 8.80
N THR A 22 13.14 6.99 9.47
CA THR A 22 13.03 7.26 10.91
C THR A 22 13.82 6.25 11.75
N GLY A 23 13.64 4.94 11.51
CA GLY A 23 14.32 3.90 12.29
C GLY A 23 15.85 4.00 12.25
N THR A 24 16.43 4.18 11.07
CA THR A 24 17.88 4.38 10.90
C THR A 24 18.37 5.63 11.66
N ALA A 25 17.61 6.72 11.61
CA ALA A 25 17.97 7.95 12.31
C ALA A 25 17.89 7.80 13.84
N LEU A 26 16.91 7.06 14.37
CA LEU A 26 16.80 6.74 15.79
C LEU A 26 18.00 5.92 16.28
N PHE A 27 18.43 4.89 15.54
CA PHE A 27 19.64 4.13 15.88
C PHE A 27 20.90 4.99 15.84
N LYS A 28 21.07 5.87 14.85
CA LYS A 28 22.16 6.84 14.80
C LYS A 28 22.13 7.80 16.00
N ALA A 29 20.94 8.12 16.53
CA ALA A 29 20.77 8.96 17.71
C ALA A 29 20.95 8.22 19.05
N GLY A 30 21.27 6.92 19.01
CA GLY A 30 21.60 6.14 20.21
C GLY A 30 20.47 5.28 20.77
N MET A 31 19.39 5.06 20.02
CA MET A 31 18.36 4.11 20.44
C MET A 31 18.94 2.70 20.52
N PRO A 32 18.84 2.01 21.68
CA PRO A 32 19.32 0.64 21.82
C PRO A 32 18.53 -0.35 20.95
N SER A 33 19.16 -1.45 20.55
CA SER A 33 18.43 -2.57 19.95
C SER A 33 17.59 -3.32 20.99
N GLY A 34 16.43 -3.86 20.55
CA GLY A 34 15.57 -4.69 21.39
C GLY A 34 14.61 -3.94 22.32
N VAL A 35 14.62 -2.60 22.31
CA VAL A 35 13.60 -1.78 23.00
C VAL A 35 12.40 -1.52 22.10
N CYS A 36 11.27 -1.14 22.71
CA CYS A 36 10.12 -0.60 21.95
C CYS A 36 10.48 0.79 21.43
N PRO A 37 10.56 1.00 20.10
CA PRO A 37 10.95 2.31 19.56
C PRO A 37 9.98 3.43 20.00
N GLU A 38 8.71 3.15 20.04
CA GLU A 38 7.64 4.09 20.38
C GLU A 38 7.77 4.58 21.83
N GLU A 39 8.04 3.66 22.78
CA GLU A 39 8.26 4.00 24.18
C GLU A 39 9.57 4.78 24.36
N TRP A 40 10.62 4.37 23.64
CA TRP A 40 11.90 5.07 23.66
C TRP A 40 11.77 6.51 23.15
N ILE A 41 11.02 6.73 22.07
CA ILE A 41 10.76 8.06 21.52
C ILE A 41 9.98 8.93 22.52
N LEU A 42 8.98 8.39 23.21
CA LEU A 42 8.26 9.13 24.24
C LEU A 42 9.15 9.54 25.42
N SER A 43 10.18 8.74 25.70
CA SER A 43 11.20 9.03 26.72
C SER A 43 12.30 10.00 26.24
N ASN A 44 12.47 10.16 24.91
CA ASN A 44 13.47 11.01 24.27
C ASN A 44 12.83 11.86 23.14
N PRO A 45 11.82 12.69 23.46
CA PRO A 45 10.98 13.34 22.43
C PRO A 45 11.74 14.33 21.56
N GLU A 46 12.83 14.93 22.05
CA GLU A 46 13.67 15.85 21.31
C GLU A 46 14.35 15.18 20.10
N VAL A 47 14.61 13.87 20.17
CA VAL A 47 15.27 13.15 19.09
C VAL A 47 14.38 13.09 17.85
N ILE A 48 13.12 12.64 18.00
CA ILE A 48 12.21 12.56 16.86
C ILE A 48 11.85 13.95 16.32
N GLN A 49 11.71 14.94 17.21
CA GLN A 49 11.43 16.31 16.79
C GLN A 49 12.59 16.89 15.94
N LYS A 50 13.83 16.60 16.32
CA LYS A 50 15.01 16.99 15.54
C LYS A 50 15.01 16.30 14.16
N ILE A 51 14.87 14.97 14.11
CA ILE A 51 14.86 14.19 12.87
C ILE A 51 13.81 14.72 11.90
N GLN A 52 12.58 14.92 12.36
CA GLN A 52 11.50 15.40 11.50
C GLN A 52 11.69 16.84 11.05
N SER A 53 12.24 17.71 11.92
CA SER A 53 12.61 19.07 11.54
C SER A 53 13.69 19.10 10.46
N GLU A 54 14.68 18.20 10.52
CA GLU A 54 15.72 18.05 9.51
C GLU A 54 15.14 17.62 8.15
N TYR A 55 14.19 16.66 8.12
CA TYR A 55 13.48 16.28 6.90
C TYR A 55 12.64 17.42 6.31
N ILE A 56 11.96 18.19 7.13
CA ILE A 56 11.21 19.37 6.68
C ILE A 56 12.15 20.43 6.08
N LEU A 57 13.27 20.69 6.73
CA LEU A 57 14.29 21.63 6.22
C LEU A 57 14.92 21.12 4.93
N ALA A 58 15.09 19.81 4.76
CA ALA A 58 15.56 19.17 3.54
C ALA A 58 14.54 19.26 2.38
N GLY A 59 13.29 19.63 2.65
CA GLY A 59 12.28 19.90 1.62
C GLY A 59 11.13 18.91 1.56
N SER A 60 10.96 18.02 2.56
CA SER A 60 9.78 17.16 2.67
C SER A 60 8.49 17.99 2.76
N ASP A 61 7.45 17.55 2.08
CA ASP A 61 6.09 18.09 2.19
C ASP A 61 5.32 17.41 3.31
N ALA A 62 5.63 16.14 3.55
CA ALA A 62 5.01 15.30 4.57
C ALA A 62 6.06 14.49 5.33
N VAL A 63 5.79 14.23 6.60
CA VAL A 63 6.54 13.26 7.41
C VAL A 63 5.59 12.21 7.98
N LEU A 64 6.14 11.05 8.29
CA LEU A 64 5.41 9.96 8.95
C LEU A 64 5.52 10.13 10.47
N ALA A 65 4.39 10.01 11.19
CA ALA A 65 4.42 9.91 12.64
C ALA A 65 5.18 8.64 13.05
N PRO A 66 5.94 8.65 14.15
CA PRO A 66 6.71 7.47 14.56
C PRO A 66 5.80 6.45 15.26
N THR A 67 4.75 6.02 14.55
CA THR A 67 3.70 5.12 15.04
C THR A 67 3.71 3.76 14.34
N PHE A 68 4.77 3.48 13.57
CA PHE A 68 4.94 2.26 12.77
C PHE A 68 4.60 1.00 13.54
N GLY A 69 5.20 0.77 14.72
CA GLY A 69 4.95 -0.40 15.57
C GLY A 69 3.87 -0.20 16.64
N ALA A 70 3.15 0.93 16.66
CA ALA A 70 2.22 1.28 17.73
C ALA A 70 0.83 0.59 17.62
N ASN A 71 0.73 -0.55 16.93
CA ASN A 71 -0.47 -1.38 16.93
C ASN A 71 -0.47 -2.40 18.08
N ARG A 72 -1.65 -2.85 18.51
CA ARG A 72 -1.84 -3.77 19.64
C ARG A 72 -0.98 -5.02 19.55
N THR A 73 -0.86 -5.61 18.36
CA THR A 73 -0.14 -6.87 18.16
C THR A 73 1.38 -6.71 18.32
N VAL A 74 1.94 -5.61 17.83
CA VAL A 74 3.37 -5.32 17.97
C VAL A 74 3.67 -4.91 19.41
N LEU A 75 2.86 -4.01 19.99
CA LEU A 75 3.03 -3.53 21.36
C LEU A 75 2.90 -4.64 22.42
N SER A 76 2.09 -5.68 22.16
CA SER A 76 1.96 -6.83 23.07
C SER A 76 3.29 -7.57 23.32
N ARG A 77 4.23 -7.51 22.36
CA ARG A 77 5.56 -8.12 22.50
C ARG A 77 6.41 -7.43 23.59
N TYR A 78 6.02 -6.21 23.97
CA TYR A 78 6.65 -5.38 25.00
C TYR A 78 5.77 -5.22 26.23
N GLY A 79 4.57 -5.86 26.28
CA GLY A 79 3.62 -5.72 27.38
C GLY A 79 2.90 -4.35 27.39
N LEU A 80 2.84 -3.68 26.24
CA LEU A 80 2.30 -2.31 26.06
C LEU A 80 0.98 -2.27 25.29
N ASP A 81 0.34 -3.40 25.06
CA ASP A 81 -0.91 -3.53 24.30
C ASP A 81 -2.10 -2.74 24.88
N GLY A 82 -2.06 -2.42 26.18
CA GLY A 82 -3.03 -1.54 26.83
C GLY A 82 -2.86 -0.04 26.51
N SER A 83 -1.75 0.36 25.89
CA SER A 83 -1.36 1.77 25.69
C SER A 83 -1.56 2.27 24.27
N VAL A 84 -2.19 1.50 23.36
CA VAL A 84 -2.31 1.82 21.92
C VAL A 84 -2.81 3.24 21.71
N SER A 85 -3.93 3.61 22.33
CA SER A 85 -4.58 4.91 22.09
C SER A 85 -3.71 6.07 22.59
N GLU A 86 -3.20 5.98 23.82
CA GLU A 86 -2.40 7.06 24.42
C GLU A 86 -1.05 7.22 23.70
N MET A 87 -0.41 6.10 23.36
CA MET A 87 0.89 6.09 22.70
C MET A 87 0.81 6.72 21.31
N ASN A 88 -0.14 6.29 20.47
CA ASN A 88 -0.33 6.85 19.13
C ASN A 88 -0.65 8.36 19.18
N ALA A 89 -1.57 8.79 20.05
CA ALA A 89 -1.91 10.20 20.18
C ALA A 89 -0.72 11.04 20.65
N SER A 90 0.08 10.53 21.59
CA SER A 90 1.28 11.22 22.10
C SER A 90 2.35 11.35 21.03
N LEU A 91 2.68 10.26 20.30
CA LEU A 91 3.67 10.25 19.23
C LEU A 91 3.28 11.18 18.07
N ALA A 92 2.02 11.12 17.61
CA ALA A 92 1.54 12.01 16.55
C ALA A 92 1.56 13.49 17.01
N SER A 93 1.25 13.77 18.28
CA SER A 93 1.32 15.11 18.84
C SER A 93 2.75 15.66 18.91
N LEU A 94 3.75 14.81 19.20
CA LEU A 94 5.17 15.21 19.12
C LEU A 94 5.55 15.60 17.70
N SER A 95 5.17 14.80 16.71
CA SER A 95 5.41 15.09 15.30
C SER A 95 4.73 16.38 14.86
N ARG A 96 3.46 16.58 15.21
CA ARG A 96 2.72 17.80 14.87
C ARG A 96 3.39 19.06 15.42
N LYS A 97 3.96 18.99 16.62
CA LYS A 97 4.73 20.11 17.20
C LYS A 97 6.02 20.40 16.40
N ALA A 98 6.71 19.36 15.92
CA ALA A 98 7.95 19.50 15.18
C ALA A 98 7.74 20.12 13.79
N ILE A 99 6.67 19.72 13.08
CA ILE A 99 6.47 20.05 11.65
C ILE A 99 5.50 21.21 11.40
N GLY A 100 4.77 21.64 12.41
CA GLY A 100 3.79 22.72 12.28
C GLY A 100 2.66 22.39 11.31
N LYS A 101 2.55 23.15 10.21
CA LYS A 101 1.48 23.04 9.20
C LYS A 101 1.80 22.08 8.04
N LYS A 102 2.97 21.45 8.04
CA LYS A 102 3.30 20.44 7.03
C LYS A 102 2.44 19.20 7.20
N LEU A 103 2.34 18.36 6.17
CA LEU A 103 1.52 17.16 6.21
C LEU A 103 2.10 16.11 7.18
N LEU A 104 1.24 15.48 7.95
CA LEU A 104 1.57 14.40 8.87
C LEU A 104 0.80 13.14 8.47
N ALA A 105 1.52 12.07 8.18
CA ALA A 105 0.92 10.76 7.99
C ALA A 105 0.82 10.00 9.31
N GLY A 106 -0.29 9.32 9.55
CA GLY A 106 -0.36 8.23 10.54
C GLY A 106 0.28 6.99 9.94
N ASP A 107 1.37 6.51 10.51
CA ASP A 107 2.15 5.41 9.97
C ASP A 107 1.73 4.08 10.60
N LEU A 108 1.32 3.12 9.74
CA LEU A 108 0.77 1.82 10.14
C LEU A 108 1.56 0.68 9.49
N SER A 109 2.23 -0.13 10.32
CA SER A 109 3.03 -1.28 9.89
C SER A 109 2.23 -2.57 9.80
N PRO A 110 2.79 -3.64 9.19
CA PRO A 110 2.28 -4.99 9.36
C PRO A 110 2.20 -5.40 10.84
N THR A 111 1.15 -6.13 11.19
CA THR A 111 0.98 -6.66 12.56
C THR A 111 1.94 -7.83 12.86
N GLY A 112 2.48 -8.47 11.82
CA GLY A 112 3.26 -9.69 11.89
C GLY A 112 2.41 -10.95 12.05
N LYS A 113 1.07 -10.83 11.95
CA LYS A 113 0.13 -11.95 11.84
C LYS A 113 -0.32 -12.12 10.39
N MET A 114 -0.78 -13.32 10.07
CA MET A 114 -1.34 -13.68 8.76
C MET A 114 -2.82 -13.99 8.88
N LEU A 115 -3.56 -13.66 7.82
CA LEU A 115 -4.98 -14.03 7.71
C LEU A 115 -5.14 -15.54 7.46
N ALA A 116 -6.26 -16.09 7.93
CA ALA A 116 -6.69 -17.42 7.55
C ALA A 116 -6.88 -17.51 6.01
N PRO A 117 -6.60 -18.66 5.37
CA PRO A 117 -6.16 -19.94 5.96
C PRO A 117 -4.64 -20.05 6.18
N VAL A 118 -3.84 -19.08 5.74
CA VAL A 118 -2.37 -19.11 5.89
C VAL A 118 -1.97 -18.92 7.35
N GLY A 119 -2.63 -18.03 8.07
CA GLY A 119 -2.53 -17.83 9.51
C GLY A 119 -3.80 -18.21 10.25
N ASP A 120 -3.96 -17.68 11.45
CA ASP A 120 -5.06 -17.96 12.38
C ASP A 120 -5.96 -16.73 12.65
N THR A 121 -5.69 -15.61 12.01
CA THR A 121 -6.40 -14.34 12.26
C THR A 121 -7.50 -14.13 11.22
N SER A 122 -8.70 -13.76 11.64
CA SER A 122 -9.77 -13.39 10.72
C SER A 122 -9.56 -11.99 10.11
N LEU A 123 -10.26 -11.71 9.01
CA LEU A 123 -10.24 -10.38 8.38
C LEU A 123 -10.75 -9.31 9.36
N GLU A 124 -11.79 -9.62 10.10
CA GLU A 124 -12.41 -8.73 11.09
C GLU A 124 -11.44 -8.42 12.25
N GLU A 125 -10.78 -9.44 12.80
CA GLU A 125 -9.78 -9.27 13.86
C GLU A 125 -8.59 -8.43 13.39
N MET A 126 -8.05 -8.69 12.20
CA MET A 126 -6.96 -7.92 11.63
C MET A 126 -7.38 -6.47 11.40
N SER A 127 -8.54 -6.24 10.80
CA SER A 127 -9.08 -4.90 10.56
C SER A 127 -9.32 -4.13 11.86
N ALA A 128 -9.74 -4.80 12.93
CA ALA A 128 -9.95 -4.17 14.23
C ALA A 128 -8.65 -3.64 14.85
N VAL A 129 -7.50 -4.32 14.65
CA VAL A 129 -6.19 -3.85 15.09
C VAL A 129 -5.82 -2.51 14.42
N PHE A 130 -6.01 -2.42 13.11
CA PHE A 130 -5.74 -1.18 12.35
C PHE A 130 -6.76 -0.07 12.68
N SER A 131 -8.02 -0.43 12.87
CA SER A 131 -9.08 0.51 13.27
C SER A 131 -8.79 1.17 14.62
N GLU A 132 -8.31 0.39 15.60
CA GLU A 132 -7.93 0.91 16.91
C GLU A 132 -6.79 1.94 16.80
N GLN A 133 -5.74 1.62 16.06
CA GLN A 133 -4.61 2.51 15.85
C GLN A 133 -5.03 3.78 15.07
N ALA A 134 -5.75 3.62 13.97
CA ALA A 134 -6.22 4.73 13.15
C ALA A 134 -7.13 5.68 13.94
N LYS A 135 -8.05 5.16 14.76
CA LYS A 135 -8.93 5.97 15.61
C LYS A 135 -8.17 6.87 16.57
N ALA A 136 -7.05 6.38 17.11
CA ALA A 136 -6.20 7.16 18.02
C ALA A 136 -5.46 8.30 17.30
N LEU A 137 -5.21 8.17 16.02
CA LEU A 137 -4.47 9.12 15.18
C LEU A 137 -5.36 10.14 14.48
N ASP A 138 -6.64 9.83 14.24
CA ASP A 138 -7.50 10.52 13.29
C ASP A 138 -7.63 12.03 13.51
N ALA A 139 -7.68 12.47 14.77
CA ALA A 139 -7.79 13.91 15.07
C ALA A 139 -6.49 14.71 14.78
N ILE A 140 -5.35 14.06 14.56
CA ILE A 140 -4.02 14.70 14.54
C ILE A 140 -3.36 14.63 13.17
N VAL A 141 -3.54 13.52 12.45
CA VAL A 141 -2.90 13.27 11.15
C VAL A 141 -3.71 13.84 9.98
N ASP A 142 -3.05 14.06 8.85
CA ASP A 142 -3.70 14.56 7.63
C ASP A 142 -4.11 13.42 6.68
N PHE A 143 -3.36 12.31 6.70
CA PHE A 143 -3.60 11.10 5.93
C PHE A 143 -2.98 9.88 6.63
N TYR A 144 -3.22 8.69 6.10
CA TYR A 144 -2.62 7.45 6.60
C TYR A 144 -1.64 6.87 5.60
N MET A 145 -0.52 6.36 6.11
CA MET A 145 0.45 5.57 5.39
C MET A 145 0.44 4.15 5.93
N ILE A 146 -0.11 3.22 5.17
CA ILE A 146 -0.03 1.78 5.44
C ILE A 146 1.18 1.29 4.67
N GLU A 147 2.31 1.06 5.36
CA GLU A 147 3.57 0.76 4.65
C GLU A 147 4.13 -0.62 4.98
N THR A 148 5.05 -1.07 4.11
CA THR A 148 5.82 -2.32 4.27
C THR A 148 4.93 -3.57 4.29
N GLN A 149 3.78 -3.54 3.61
CA GLN A 149 2.88 -4.69 3.56
C GLN A 149 3.49 -5.80 2.69
N MET A 150 3.53 -7.02 3.22
CA MET A 150 4.14 -8.19 2.57
C MET A 150 3.12 -9.13 1.96
N ASP A 151 1.83 -8.86 2.17
CA ASP A 151 0.70 -9.67 1.78
C ASP A 151 -0.49 -8.79 1.43
N LEU A 152 -1.14 -9.08 0.30
CA LEU A 152 -2.27 -8.27 -0.19
C LEU A 152 -3.49 -8.38 0.71
N ALA A 153 -3.78 -9.55 1.27
CA ALA A 153 -4.95 -9.73 2.15
C ALA A 153 -4.78 -8.93 3.45
N CYS A 154 -3.57 -8.90 4.01
CA CYS A 154 -3.23 -8.07 5.19
C CYS A 154 -3.32 -6.57 4.85
N ALA A 155 -2.83 -6.15 3.68
CA ALA A 155 -2.95 -4.76 3.22
C ALA A 155 -4.42 -4.33 3.08
N ARG A 156 -5.28 -5.20 2.52
CA ARG A 156 -6.73 -4.97 2.44
C ARG A 156 -7.38 -4.85 3.83
N ALA A 157 -7.03 -5.73 4.77
CA ALA A 157 -7.51 -5.66 6.15
C ALA A 157 -7.14 -4.33 6.81
N ALA A 158 -5.93 -3.82 6.56
CA ALA A 158 -5.47 -2.53 7.07
C ALA A 158 -6.29 -1.37 6.49
N VAL A 159 -6.51 -1.35 5.18
CA VAL A 159 -7.35 -0.34 4.52
C VAL A 159 -8.78 -0.36 5.06
N LEU A 160 -9.39 -1.54 5.18
CA LEU A 160 -10.74 -1.69 5.74
C LEU A 160 -10.81 -1.21 7.20
N GLY A 161 -9.78 -1.49 8.00
CA GLY A 161 -9.67 -1.04 9.37
C GLY A 161 -9.62 0.49 9.49
N VAL A 162 -8.81 1.15 8.67
CA VAL A 162 -8.74 2.62 8.62
C VAL A 162 -10.07 3.21 8.17
N LYS A 163 -10.67 2.69 7.10
CA LYS A 163 -11.96 3.18 6.55
C LYS A 163 -13.14 2.99 7.49
N ALA A 164 -13.06 2.09 8.45
CA ALA A 164 -14.11 1.93 9.46
C ALA A 164 -14.21 3.14 10.42
N VAL A 165 -13.17 3.99 10.49
CA VAL A 165 -13.08 5.09 11.48
C VAL A 165 -12.64 6.42 10.89
N SER A 166 -12.25 6.48 9.61
CA SER A 166 -11.74 7.69 8.97
C SER A 166 -12.08 7.75 7.48
N GLU A 167 -12.31 8.98 7.00
CA GLU A 167 -12.47 9.31 5.57
C GLU A 167 -11.21 9.96 4.97
N LYS A 168 -10.13 10.03 5.75
CA LYS A 168 -8.88 10.65 5.29
C LYS A 168 -8.20 9.84 4.20
N PRO A 169 -7.35 10.47 3.36
CA PRO A 169 -6.61 9.78 2.32
C PRO A 169 -5.77 8.63 2.89
N ILE A 170 -5.73 7.51 2.18
CA ILE A 170 -4.96 6.33 2.55
C ILE A 170 -3.94 6.04 1.45
N PHE A 171 -2.66 6.06 1.80
CA PHE A 171 -1.56 5.64 0.96
C PHE A 171 -1.14 4.24 1.37
N VAL A 172 -0.89 3.37 0.41
CA VAL A 172 -0.46 2.00 0.68
C VAL A 172 0.83 1.69 -0.06
N THR A 173 1.81 1.16 0.66
CA THR A 173 3.01 0.61 0.04
C THR A 173 3.24 -0.83 0.46
N MET A 174 3.62 -1.63 -0.52
CA MET A 174 4.02 -3.02 -0.30
C MET A 174 5.53 -3.16 -0.37
N THR A 175 6.04 -4.26 0.15
CA THR A 175 7.44 -4.61 0.02
C THR A 175 7.55 -5.89 -0.81
N VAL A 176 8.52 -5.90 -1.73
CA VAL A 176 8.72 -6.98 -2.70
C VAL A 176 10.13 -7.54 -2.61
N THR A 177 10.30 -8.78 -3.04
CA THR A 177 11.60 -9.43 -3.20
C THR A 177 12.28 -8.99 -4.50
N GLU A 178 13.48 -9.46 -4.76
CA GLU A 178 14.20 -9.24 -6.04
C GLU A 178 13.41 -9.70 -7.27
N SER A 179 12.44 -10.62 -7.09
CA SER A 179 11.56 -11.09 -8.19
C SER A 179 10.46 -10.06 -8.56
N GLY A 180 10.34 -8.94 -7.84
CA GLY A 180 9.28 -7.97 -8.02
C GLY A 180 7.92 -8.38 -7.46
N LYS A 181 7.86 -9.49 -6.69
CA LYS A 181 6.65 -9.99 -6.03
C LYS A 181 6.82 -9.90 -4.51
N THR A 182 5.70 -9.83 -3.78
CA THR A 182 5.74 -9.96 -2.31
C THR A 182 6.29 -11.33 -1.90
N MET A 183 6.59 -11.49 -0.62
CA MET A 183 7.04 -12.78 -0.08
C MET A 183 6.01 -13.91 -0.31
N TYR A 184 4.74 -13.57 -0.44
CA TYR A 184 3.64 -14.53 -0.67
C TYR A 184 3.22 -14.64 -2.14
N GLY A 185 3.94 -13.95 -3.04
CA GLY A 185 3.78 -14.07 -4.48
C GLY A 185 2.83 -13.05 -5.12
N ASP A 186 2.29 -12.10 -4.35
CA ASP A 186 1.41 -11.07 -4.89
C ASP A 186 2.19 -10.14 -5.82
N THR A 187 1.57 -9.73 -6.92
CA THR A 187 2.17 -8.76 -7.83
C THR A 187 1.72 -7.34 -7.51
N PRO A 188 2.58 -6.32 -7.70
CA PRO A 188 2.19 -4.92 -7.50
C PRO A 188 1.02 -4.48 -8.38
N GLU A 189 0.87 -5.04 -9.58
CA GLU A 189 -0.26 -4.76 -10.46
C GLU A 189 -1.58 -5.25 -9.85
N CYS A 190 -1.64 -6.51 -9.42
CA CYS A 190 -2.83 -7.07 -8.78
C CYS A 190 -3.15 -6.36 -7.47
N ALA A 191 -2.13 -5.99 -6.71
CA ALA A 191 -2.30 -5.22 -5.49
C ALA A 191 -2.89 -3.81 -5.77
N LEU A 192 -2.39 -3.10 -6.78
CA LEU A 192 -2.95 -1.81 -7.20
C LEU A 192 -4.42 -1.96 -7.62
N LEU A 193 -4.76 -2.97 -8.44
CA LEU A 193 -6.13 -3.27 -8.87
C LEU A 193 -7.05 -3.56 -7.67
N ALA A 194 -6.66 -4.48 -6.80
CA ALA A 194 -7.47 -4.91 -5.67
C ALA A 194 -7.67 -3.81 -4.61
N LEU A 195 -6.63 -3.01 -4.33
CA LEU A 195 -6.70 -1.92 -3.37
C LEU A 195 -7.42 -0.68 -3.93
N SER A 196 -7.43 -0.49 -5.25
CA SER A 196 -8.20 0.58 -5.89
C SER A 196 -9.69 0.46 -5.61
N GLU A 197 -10.23 -0.77 -5.57
CA GLU A 197 -11.64 -1.05 -5.22
C GLU A 197 -11.99 -0.63 -3.79
N LEU A 198 -10.99 -0.54 -2.91
CA LEU A 198 -11.15 -0.03 -1.56
C LEU A 198 -10.97 1.50 -1.46
N GLY A 199 -10.72 2.19 -2.57
CA GLY A 199 -10.62 3.65 -2.64
C GLY A 199 -9.41 4.19 -1.89
N ILE A 200 -8.24 3.59 -2.07
CA ILE A 200 -6.97 4.16 -1.65
C ILE A 200 -6.63 5.41 -2.47
N SER A 201 -5.79 6.29 -1.94
CA SER A 201 -5.45 7.55 -2.61
C SER A 201 -4.11 7.50 -3.34
N ALA A 202 -3.19 6.63 -2.94
CA ALA A 202 -1.92 6.39 -3.61
C ALA A 202 -1.43 4.96 -3.33
N PHE A 203 -0.64 4.40 -4.25
CA PHE A 203 -0.11 3.04 -4.15
C PHE A 203 1.36 2.97 -4.56
N GLY A 204 2.12 2.10 -3.97
CA GLY A 204 3.49 1.87 -4.41
C GLY A 204 4.28 0.86 -3.60
N LEU A 205 5.59 1.07 -3.56
CA LEU A 205 6.52 0.19 -2.89
C LEU A 205 7.42 0.95 -1.90
N ASN A 206 7.82 0.29 -0.84
CA ASN A 206 8.85 0.78 0.07
C ASN A 206 9.75 -0.35 0.57
N CYS A 207 10.94 0.02 1.05
CA CYS A 207 11.92 -0.90 1.62
C CYS A 207 12.40 -1.98 0.60
N SER A 208 13.06 -3.02 1.07
CA SER A 208 13.58 -4.23 0.38
C SER A 208 14.53 -3.98 -0.77
N THR A 209 14.27 -3.06 -1.68
CA THR A 209 15.03 -2.82 -2.90
C THR A 209 15.66 -1.44 -2.93
N GLY A 210 16.68 -1.26 -3.77
CA GLY A 210 17.24 0.03 -4.11
C GLY A 210 16.36 0.82 -5.07
N PRO A 211 16.71 2.09 -5.37
CA PRO A 211 15.88 2.94 -6.18
C PRO A 211 15.78 2.50 -7.64
N ILE A 212 16.81 1.86 -8.20
CA ILE A 212 16.81 1.41 -9.61
C ILE A 212 15.79 0.26 -9.78
N GLU A 213 15.90 -0.76 -8.95
CA GLU A 213 15.01 -1.92 -8.99
C GLU A 213 13.55 -1.51 -8.74
N MET A 214 13.32 -0.64 -7.75
CA MET A 214 11.97 -0.17 -7.42
C MET A 214 11.36 0.62 -8.59
N LYS A 215 12.13 1.47 -9.26
CA LYS A 215 11.70 2.18 -10.46
C LYS A 215 11.28 1.19 -11.56
N ASP A 216 12.11 0.18 -11.82
CA ASP A 216 11.86 -0.79 -12.90
C ASP A 216 10.60 -1.64 -12.65
N ILE A 217 10.26 -1.89 -11.38
CA ILE A 217 9.02 -2.60 -10.99
C ILE A 217 7.79 -1.67 -11.12
N LEU A 218 7.90 -0.40 -10.71
CA LEU A 218 6.77 0.53 -10.67
C LEU A 218 6.46 1.18 -12.01
N ALA A 219 7.46 1.47 -12.85
CA ALA A 219 7.27 2.19 -14.11
C ALA A 219 6.24 1.54 -15.06
N PRO A 220 6.18 0.20 -15.21
CA PRO A 220 5.16 -0.45 -16.02
C PRO A 220 3.72 -0.23 -15.54
N LEU A 221 3.52 0.10 -14.25
CA LEU A 221 2.19 0.33 -13.67
C LEU A 221 1.64 1.73 -13.98
N PHE A 222 2.43 2.63 -14.54
CA PHE A 222 2.03 4.02 -14.74
C PHE A 222 0.73 4.17 -15.58
N PRO A 223 0.55 3.49 -16.74
CA PRO A 223 -0.70 3.59 -17.49
C PRO A 223 -1.93 3.15 -16.68
N LEU A 224 -1.79 2.07 -15.90
CA LEU A 224 -2.85 1.57 -15.03
C LEU A 224 -3.15 2.56 -13.89
N SER A 225 -2.12 3.13 -13.27
CA SER A 225 -2.25 4.11 -12.18
C SER A 225 -3.00 5.37 -12.64
N VAL A 226 -2.73 5.84 -13.86
CA VAL A 226 -3.45 6.97 -14.47
C VAL A 226 -4.92 6.62 -14.72
N SER A 227 -5.19 5.42 -15.25
CA SER A 227 -6.56 4.95 -15.48
C SER A 227 -7.38 4.84 -14.19
N LEU A 228 -6.75 4.43 -13.11
CA LEU A 228 -7.37 4.32 -11.78
C LEU A 228 -7.40 5.66 -11.02
N GLY A 229 -6.65 6.67 -11.46
CA GLY A 229 -6.51 7.95 -10.77
C GLY A 229 -5.70 7.86 -9.47
N ILE A 230 -4.82 6.86 -9.34
CA ILE A 230 -4.05 6.54 -8.14
C ILE A 230 -2.55 6.76 -8.41
N PRO A 231 -1.93 7.85 -7.89
CA PRO A 231 -0.50 8.13 -8.04
C PRO A 231 0.39 7.01 -7.50
N LEU A 232 1.56 6.80 -8.14
CA LEU A 232 2.55 5.83 -7.71
C LEU A 232 3.51 6.41 -6.68
N ILE A 233 3.86 5.60 -5.67
CA ILE A 233 4.77 5.90 -4.56
C ILE A 233 6.04 5.06 -4.68
N ALA A 234 7.21 5.69 -4.52
CA ALA A 234 8.48 5.02 -4.32
C ALA A 234 9.19 5.54 -3.06
N LYS A 235 9.44 4.64 -2.10
CA LYS A 235 10.26 4.88 -0.90
C LYS A 235 11.36 3.82 -0.80
N PRO A 236 12.39 3.83 -1.68
CA PRO A 236 13.44 2.81 -1.68
C PRO A 236 14.42 2.97 -0.53
N ASN A 237 15.19 1.92 -0.26
CA ASN A 237 16.36 1.97 0.61
C ASN A 237 17.47 2.81 -0.04
N ALA A 238 18.44 3.28 0.75
CA ALA A 238 19.61 4.04 0.27
C ALA A 238 20.50 3.27 -0.72
N GLY A 239 20.24 1.98 -0.89
CA GLY A 239 20.88 1.08 -1.83
C GLY A 239 20.34 -0.35 -1.69
N ALA A 240 20.65 -1.21 -2.65
CA ALA A 240 20.21 -2.61 -2.62
C ALA A 240 20.94 -3.39 -1.51
N PRO A 241 20.27 -4.29 -0.79
CA PRO A 241 20.91 -5.22 0.12
C PRO A 241 21.86 -6.14 -0.67
N GLN A 242 23.08 -6.33 -0.13
CA GLN A 242 24.10 -7.20 -0.74
C GLN A 242 24.04 -8.60 -0.13
N LYS A 243 24.54 -9.60 -0.87
CA LYS A 243 24.55 -11.01 -0.41
C LYS A 243 25.37 -11.24 0.87
N ASP A 244 26.29 -10.35 1.19
CA ASP A 244 27.12 -10.39 2.40
C ASP A 244 26.46 -9.66 3.59
N GLY A 245 25.22 -9.17 3.43
CA GLY A 245 24.48 -8.42 4.44
C GLY A 245 24.83 -6.94 4.51
N SER A 246 25.75 -6.46 3.69
CA SER A 246 26.00 -5.03 3.50
C SER A 246 24.94 -4.41 2.56
N HIS A 247 24.86 -3.08 2.55
CA HIS A 247 24.07 -2.36 1.56
C HIS A 247 25.01 -1.61 0.62
N SER A 248 24.75 -1.63 -0.70
CA SER A 248 25.36 -0.69 -1.61
C SER A 248 24.76 0.69 -1.28
N HIS A 249 25.57 1.61 -0.77
CA HIS A 249 25.13 2.97 -0.51
C HIS A 249 25.31 3.80 -1.75
N LEU A 250 24.20 4.31 -2.31
CA LEU A 250 24.23 5.38 -3.29
C LEU A 250 24.51 6.71 -2.58
N THR A 251 25.28 7.57 -3.21
CA THR A 251 25.38 8.97 -2.77
C THR A 251 24.02 9.66 -2.91
N PRO A 252 23.76 10.75 -2.19
CA PRO A 252 22.51 11.52 -2.36
C PRO A 252 22.27 11.96 -3.82
N GLU A 253 23.32 12.30 -4.56
CA GLU A 253 23.22 12.70 -5.97
C GLU A 253 22.87 11.54 -6.89
N GLU A 254 23.47 10.36 -6.69
CA GLU A 254 23.12 9.15 -7.42
C GLU A 254 21.67 8.72 -7.14
N PHE A 255 21.25 8.76 -5.87
CA PHE A 255 19.87 8.47 -5.49
C PHE A 255 18.88 9.45 -6.14
N ALA A 256 19.18 10.75 -6.13
CA ALA A 256 18.35 11.78 -6.74
C ALA A 256 18.32 11.68 -8.27
N SER A 257 19.40 11.23 -8.91
CA SER A 257 19.40 10.94 -10.36
C SER A 257 18.37 9.88 -10.72
N VAL A 258 18.30 8.80 -9.95
CA VAL A 258 17.24 7.78 -10.12
C VAL A 258 15.87 8.34 -9.75
N GLY A 259 15.77 9.18 -8.72
CA GLY A 259 14.55 9.91 -8.36
C GLY A 259 14.01 10.76 -9.51
N LYS A 260 14.89 11.39 -10.31
CA LYS A 260 14.52 12.09 -11.54
C LYS A 260 13.94 11.12 -12.57
N ASP A 261 14.59 9.97 -12.80
CA ASP A 261 14.10 8.96 -13.72
C ASP A 261 12.74 8.40 -13.28
N MET A 262 12.52 8.27 -11.96
CA MET A 262 11.21 7.91 -11.38
C MET A 262 10.12 8.92 -11.75
N LEU A 263 10.39 10.22 -11.61
CA LEU A 263 9.45 11.27 -12.02
C LEU A 263 9.19 11.21 -13.53
N ASP A 264 10.22 11.03 -14.32
CA ASP A 264 10.13 10.98 -15.80
C ASP A 264 9.28 9.78 -16.27
N CYS A 265 9.28 8.67 -15.56
CA CYS A 265 8.44 7.50 -15.87
C CYS A 265 7.09 7.44 -15.14
N GLY A 266 6.70 8.50 -14.42
CA GLY A 266 5.35 8.64 -13.90
C GLY A 266 5.16 8.35 -12.40
N ILE A 267 6.22 8.06 -11.66
CA ILE A 267 6.16 7.90 -10.21
C ILE A 267 6.17 9.29 -9.58
N SER A 268 5.11 9.67 -8.86
CA SER A 268 4.87 11.07 -8.47
C SER A 268 4.89 11.33 -6.97
N VAL A 269 5.00 10.29 -6.14
CA VAL A 269 5.23 10.41 -4.70
C VAL A 269 6.56 9.77 -4.38
N LEU A 270 7.52 10.55 -3.92
CA LEU A 270 8.88 10.11 -3.63
C LEU A 270 9.18 10.22 -2.14
N GLY A 271 10.06 9.39 -1.65
CA GLY A 271 10.59 9.43 -0.29
C GLY A 271 11.76 8.48 -0.15
N GLY A 272 12.17 8.22 1.09
CA GLY A 272 13.19 7.24 1.39
C GLY A 272 12.77 6.22 2.44
N CYS A 273 13.43 5.07 2.43
CA CYS A 273 13.32 4.05 3.48
C CYS A 273 14.70 3.77 4.08
N CYS A 274 14.97 2.58 4.56
CA CYS A 274 16.18 2.25 5.32
C CYS A 274 17.48 2.84 4.73
N GLY A 275 18.28 3.46 5.58
CA GLY A 275 19.57 4.07 5.22
C GLY A 275 19.51 5.49 4.63
N THR A 276 18.33 5.99 4.21
CA THR A 276 18.20 7.35 3.71
C THR A 276 18.19 8.37 4.86
N ASP A 277 18.65 9.58 4.57
CA ASP A 277 18.72 10.70 5.52
C ASP A 277 18.29 12.04 4.87
N ASP A 278 18.45 13.12 5.60
CA ASP A 278 18.10 14.47 5.16
C ASP A 278 18.89 14.92 3.92
N ALA A 279 20.12 14.44 3.72
CA ALA A 279 20.90 14.74 2.52
C ALA A 279 20.26 14.13 1.26
N VAL A 280 19.78 12.87 1.36
CA VAL A 280 19.04 12.20 0.28
C VAL A 280 17.74 12.95 -0.02
N ILE A 281 16.99 13.34 1.00
CA ILE A 281 15.74 14.11 0.83
C ILE A 281 16.01 15.48 0.20
N SER A 282 17.06 16.18 0.58
CA SER A 282 17.47 17.46 -0.02
C SER A 282 17.83 17.31 -1.50
N ALA A 283 18.52 16.24 -1.87
CA ALA A 283 18.85 15.95 -3.26
C ALA A 283 17.58 15.62 -4.08
N LEU A 284 16.66 14.81 -3.55
CA LEU A 284 15.34 14.55 -4.15
C LEU A 284 14.51 15.83 -4.30
N HIS A 285 14.54 16.72 -3.30
CA HIS A 285 13.85 18.00 -3.37
C HIS A 285 14.36 18.84 -4.56
N SER A 286 15.66 18.85 -4.81
CA SER A 286 16.26 19.58 -5.91
C SER A 286 15.77 19.09 -7.27
N VAL A 287 15.75 17.77 -7.51
CA VAL A 287 15.25 17.20 -8.77
C VAL A 287 13.74 17.36 -8.93
N ARG A 288 12.96 17.23 -7.84
CA ARG A 288 11.52 17.48 -7.85
C ARG A 288 11.18 18.92 -8.24
N THR A 289 11.92 19.88 -7.71
CA THR A 289 11.69 21.32 -7.98
C THR A 289 12.00 21.67 -9.44
N ALA A 290 12.98 20.99 -10.05
CA ALA A 290 13.33 21.14 -11.45
C ALA A 290 12.40 20.37 -12.41
N PHE A 291 11.56 19.46 -11.90
CA PHE A 291 10.66 18.65 -12.72
C PHE A 291 9.48 19.49 -13.24
N THR A 292 9.16 19.35 -14.51
CA THR A 292 8.06 20.08 -15.15
C THR A 292 6.90 19.18 -15.57
N ASP A 293 7.19 18.16 -16.39
CA ASP A 293 6.15 17.34 -17.04
C ASP A 293 6.61 15.91 -17.32
N VAL A 294 5.69 14.96 -17.21
CA VAL A 294 5.87 13.59 -17.70
C VAL A 294 5.82 13.58 -19.22
N GLN A 295 6.83 12.98 -19.86
CA GLN A 295 7.03 13.07 -21.32
C GLN A 295 6.13 12.12 -22.12
N ASN A 296 5.76 10.94 -21.59
CA ASN A 296 5.05 9.90 -22.33
C ASN A 296 3.86 9.34 -21.56
N VAL A 297 2.70 9.95 -21.70
CA VAL A 297 1.42 9.34 -21.28
C VAL A 297 0.83 8.64 -22.51
N SER A 298 1.40 7.51 -22.91
CA SER A 298 0.89 6.72 -24.04
C SER A 298 0.21 5.45 -23.53
N GLN A 299 -1.02 5.26 -23.98
CA GLN A 299 -1.99 4.20 -23.77
C GLN A 299 -2.92 4.39 -22.57
N LYS A 300 -4.20 4.68 -22.90
CA LYS A 300 -5.29 4.52 -21.93
C LYS A 300 -5.59 3.02 -21.81
N ILE A 301 -5.26 2.46 -20.66
CA ILE A 301 -5.76 1.15 -20.26
C ILE A 301 -7.12 1.38 -19.62
N SER A 302 -8.15 0.62 -20.01
CA SER A 302 -9.42 0.63 -19.32
C SER A 302 -9.37 -0.33 -18.15
N ALA A 303 -9.06 0.17 -16.95
CA ALA A 303 -9.04 -0.66 -15.74
C ALA A 303 -10.41 -1.21 -15.34
N GLN A 304 -11.51 -0.72 -15.94
CA GLN A 304 -12.87 -1.09 -15.57
C GLN A 304 -13.14 -2.58 -15.76
N ASN A 305 -12.66 -3.15 -16.86
CA ASN A 305 -12.89 -4.54 -17.22
C ASN A 305 -11.74 -5.47 -16.85
N ILE A 306 -10.75 -5.02 -16.08
CA ILE A 306 -9.66 -5.89 -15.63
C ILE A 306 -10.04 -6.52 -14.31
N ALA A 307 -10.17 -7.86 -14.29
CA ALA A 307 -10.25 -8.65 -13.07
C ALA A 307 -8.85 -9.04 -12.59
N SER A 308 -8.69 -9.28 -11.29
CA SER A 308 -7.45 -9.84 -10.75
C SER A 308 -7.72 -10.74 -9.54
N ASN A 309 -6.86 -11.73 -9.36
CA ASN A 309 -6.59 -12.31 -8.04
C ASN A 309 -5.34 -11.61 -7.44
N ALA A 310 -4.62 -12.24 -6.53
CA ALA A 310 -3.40 -11.64 -5.95
C ALA A 310 -2.16 -11.74 -6.87
N ARG A 311 -2.20 -12.58 -7.90
CA ARG A 311 -1.03 -12.98 -8.71
C ARG A 311 -1.15 -12.68 -10.18
N GLU A 312 -2.36 -12.67 -10.69
CA GLU A 312 -2.69 -12.55 -12.11
C GLU A 312 -3.83 -11.57 -12.34
N SER A 313 -3.79 -10.88 -13.47
CA SER A 313 -4.84 -9.99 -13.95
C SER A 313 -5.22 -10.33 -15.38
N VAL A 314 -6.48 -10.16 -15.74
CA VAL A 314 -7.01 -10.43 -17.08
C VAL A 314 -8.06 -9.40 -17.47
N GLU A 315 -8.12 -9.03 -18.73
CA GLU A 315 -9.20 -8.22 -19.27
C GLU A 315 -10.41 -9.11 -19.59
N ILE A 316 -11.56 -8.82 -18.96
CA ILE A 316 -12.79 -9.59 -19.12
C ILE A 316 -13.50 -9.15 -20.42
N PRO A 317 -13.81 -10.07 -21.35
CA PRO A 317 -14.53 -9.78 -22.59
C PRO A 317 -16.04 -9.65 -22.33
N VAL A 318 -16.46 -8.57 -21.65
CA VAL A 318 -17.82 -8.37 -21.14
C VAL A 318 -18.94 -8.51 -22.18
N SER A 319 -18.63 -8.52 -23.47
CA SER A 319 -19.61 -8.69 -24.58
C SER A 319 -19.71 -10.15 -25.07
N ASP A 320 -18.83 -11.04 -24.61
CA ASP A 320 -18.76 -12.43 -25.05
C ASP A 320 -18.42 -13.32 -23.84
N MET A 321 -19.39 -13.48 -22.96
CA MET A 321 -19.22 -14.23 -21.70
C MET A 321 -19.72 -15.65 -21.86
N PRO A 322 -19.03 -16.65 -21.23
CA PRO A 322 -19.56 -18.00 -21.12
C PRO A 322 -20.82 -18.07 -20.25
N ASP A 323 -21.43 -19.26 -20.16
CA ASP A 323 -22.46 -19.51 -19.16
C ASP A 323 -21.84 -19.42 -17.73
N PRO A 324 -22.48 -18.75 -16.78
CA PRO A 324 -21.91 -18.60 -15.45
C PRO A 324 -21.98 -19.87 -14.62
N ILE A 325 -20.92 -20.14 -13.87
CA ILE A 325 -20.88 -21.21 -12.84
C ILE A 325 -21.84 -20.84 -11.70
N LEU A 326 -22.62 -21.84 -11.24
CA LEU A 326 -23.41 -21.71 -10.02
C LEU A 326 -22.52 -22.03 -8.81
N PRO A 327 -22.55 -21.21 -7.74
CA PRO A 327 -21.79 -21.47 -6.51
C PRO A 327 -22.45 -22.57 -5.68
N ASP A 328 -22.18 -23.82 -6.00
CA ASP A 328 -22.70 -25.03 -5.34
C ASP A 328 -21.57 -25.95 -4.87
N ASP A 329 -21.91 -27.19 -4.50
CA ASP A 329 -20.93 -28.17 -3.99
C ASP A 329 -19.88 -28.57 -5.04
N ASP A 330 -20.17 -28.41 -6.34
CA ASP A 330 -19.30 -28.78 -7.47
C ASP A 330 -18.51 -27.55 -7.99
N ILE A 331 -18.50 -26.42 -7.27
CA ILE A 331 -17.89 -25.14 -7.71
C ILE A 331 -16.43 -25.29 -8.17
N ILE A 332 -15.64 -26.16 -7.53
CA ILE A 332 -14.22 -26.33 -7.86
C ILE A 332 -14.09 -27.11 -9.17
N ASP A 333 -14.85 -28.19 -9.34
CA ASP A 333 -14.81 -29.01 -10.57
C ASP A 333 -15.30 -28.17 -11.76
N ASN A 334 -16.36 -27.39 -11.60
CA ASN A 334 -16.87 -26.47 -12.61
C ASN A 334 -15.88 -25.33 -12.96
N ALA A 335 -15.13 -24.85 -11.96
CA ALA A 335 -14.09 -23.85 -12.17
C ALA A 335 -12.88 -24.43 -12.92
N ASP A 336 -12.48 -25.66 -12.62
CA ASP A 336 -11.41 -26.37 -13.33
C ASP A 336 -11.82 -26.61 -14.80
N GLU A 337 -13.06 -27.04 -15.08
CA GLU A 337 -13.57 -27.19 -16.44
C GLU A 337 -13.56 -25.85 -17.21
N MET A 338 -14.03 -24.75 -16.60
CA MET A 338 -13.99 -23.43 -17.24
C MET A 338 -12.56 -22.96 -17.52
N SER A 339 -11.61 -23.31 -16.66
CA SER A 339 -10.19 -22.93 -16.82
C SER A 339 -9.48 -23.57 -18.01
N GLU A 340 -10.06 -24.62 -18.62
CA GLU A 340 -9.52 -25.22 -19.85
C GLU A 340 -9.73 -24.31 -21.08
N ASP A 341 -10.77 -23.47 -21.07
CA ASP A 341 -11.18 -22.65 -22.21
C ASP A 341 -11.01 -21.13 -21.96
N TYR A 342 -10.91 -20.67 -20.69
CA TYR A 342 -10.87 -19.26 -20.33
C TYR A 342 -9.78 -18.93 -19.32
N ASP A 343 -9.24 -17.70 -19.40
CA ASP A 343 -8.25 -17.16 -18.45
C ASP A 343 -8.90 -16.50 -17.23
N PHE A 344 -10.21 -16.68 -17.03
CA PHE A 344 -11.01 -16.14 -15.91
C PHE A 344 -12.14 -17.10 -15.55
N LEU A 345 -12.68 -16.94 -14.33
CA LEU A 345 -13.87 -17.66 -13.87
C LEU A 345 -15.07 -16.70 -13.86
N TYR A 346 -16.23 -17.20 -14.26
CA TYR A 346 -17.47 -16.42 -14.32
C TYR A 346 -18.56 -17.07 -13.48
N PHE A 347 -19.04 -16.36 -12.43
CA PHE A 347 -20.02 -16.88 -11.48
C PHE A 347 -21.33 -16.09 -11.51
N SER A 348 -22.44 -16.82 -11.30
CA SER A 348 -23.75 -16.23 -10.98
C SER A 348 -23.89 -16.10 -9.46
N VAL A 349 -24.01 -14.87 -8.94
CA VAL A 349 -24.09 -14.56 -7.51
C VAL A 349 -25.45 -13.96 -7.20
N GLN A 350 -26.39 -14.76 -6.68
CA GLN A 350 -27.77 -14.34 -6.45
C GLN A 350 -28.06 -14.07 -4.95
N SER A 351 -27.26 -14.63 -4.05
CA SER A 351 -27.45 -14.57 -2.60
C SER A 351 -26.15 -14.34 -1.84
N GLU A 352 -26.24 -14.01 -0.55
CA GLU A 352 -25.10 -13.96 0.35
C GLU A 352 -24.45 -15.35 0.51
N GLU A 353 -25.23 -16.42 0.46
CA GLU A 353 -24.73 -17.79 0.50
C GLU A 353 -23.83 -18.11 -0.69
N ASP A 354 -24.21 -17.66 -1.90
CA ASP A 354 -23.37 -17.80 -3.10
C ASP A 354 -22.01 -17.06 -2.93
N ALA A 355 -22.07 -15.84 -2.39
CA ALA A 355 -20.86 -15.07 -2.12
C ALA A 355 -19.95 -15.76 -1.09
N GLU A 356 -20.51 -16.33 -0.05
CA GLU A 356 -19.79 -17.09 0.98
C GLU A 356 -19.20 -18.40 0.43
N THR A 357 -19.90 -19.09 -0.46
CA THR A 357 -19.42 -20.29 -1.15
C THR A 357 -18.19 -19.97 -2.01
N ILE A 358 -18.25 -18.90 -2.81
CA ILE A 358 -17.10 -18.44 -3.61
C ILE A 358 -15.92 -18.06 -2.69
N LEU A 359 -16.16 -17.31 -1.61
CA LEU A 359 -15.11 -16.89 -0.68
C LEU A 359 -14.44 -18.07 0.04
N SER A 360 -15.20 -19.08 0.44
CA SER A 360 -14.66 -20.29 1.07
C SER A 360 -13.85 -21.14 0.08
N SER A 361 -14.24 -21.13 -1.19
CA SER A 361 -13.56 -21.84 -2.28
C SER A 361 -12.38 -21.03 -2.87
N ALA A 362 -12.27 -19.72 -2.58
CA ALA A 362 -11.28 -18.84 -3.17
C ALA A 362 -9.82 -19.32 -3.07
N PRO A 363 -9.36 -20.02 -2.02
CA PRO A 363 -8.01 -20.59 -1.98
C PRO A 363 -7.70 -21.62 -3.10
N PHE A 364 -8.73 -22.21 -3.69
CA PHE A 364 -8.65 -23.22 -4.74
C PHE A 364 -8.96 -22.66 -6.14
N LEU A 365 -9.57 -21.46 -6.20
CA LEU A 365 -9.87 -20.77 -7.46
C LEU A 365 -8.62 -20.03 -7.94
N THR A 366 -7.98 -20.54 -8.98
CA THR A 366 -6.65 -20.06 -9.42
C THR A 366 -6.71 -18.85 -10.35
N LEU A 367 -7.83 -18.62 -11.04
CA LEU A 367 -7.99 -17.55 -12.03
C LEU A 367 -8.74 -16.33 -11.47
N PRO A 368 -8.56 -15.13 -12.08
CA PRO A 368 -9.36 -13.95 -11.78
C PRO A 368 -10.86 -14.16 -11.98
N ILE A 369 -11.69 -13.43 -11.25
CA ILE A 369 -13.13 -13.66 -11.17
C ILE A 369 -13.93 -12.53 -11.82
N ALA A 370 -14.87 -12.88 -12.68
CA ALA A 370 -15.99 -12.06 -13.12
C ALA A 370 -17.31 -12.60 -12.52
N VAL A 371 -18.29 -11.73 -12.32
CA VAL A 371 -19.58 -12.11 -11.73
C VAL A 371 -20.76 -11.41 -12.39
N CYS A 372 -21.93 -12.07 -12.34
CA CYS A 372 -23.22 -11.43 -12.60
C CYS A 372 -24.21 -11.74 -11.46
N GLY A 373 -25.31 -11.04 -11.36
CA GLY A 373 -26.39 -11.36 -10.43
C GLY A 373 -26.79 -10.23 -9.47
N ASN A 374 -27.05 -10.55 -8.22
CA ASN A 374 -27.56 -9.62 -7.22
C ASN A 374 -26.48 -8.64 -6.74
N GLU A 375 -26.74 -7.34 -6.87
CA GLU A 375 -25.76 -6.27 -6.56
C GLU A 375 -25.30 -6.30 -5.09
N GLU A 376 -26.19 -6.60 -4.13
CA GLU A 376 -25.83 -6.64 -2.71
C GLU A 376 -24.92 -7.82 -2.39
N ALA A 377 -25.23 -9.00 -2.92
CA ALA A 377 -24.39 -10.19 -2.77
C ALA A 377 -23.01 -9.99 -3.41
N ILE A 378 -22.96 -9.38 -4.61
CA ILE A 378 -21.71 -9.02 -5.28
C ILE A 378 -20.92 -8.01 -4.46
N ARG A 379 -21.55 -7.04 -3.81
CA ARG A 379 -20.90 -6.07 -2.93
C ARG A 379 -20.24 -6.73 -1.72
N ILE A 380 -20.90 -7.73 -1.13
CA ILE A 380 -20.34 -8.54 -0.03
C ILE A 380 -19.11 -9.30 -0.50
N LEU A 381 -19.20 -9.97 -1.64
CA LEU A 381 -18.11 -10.71 -2.24
C LEU A 381 -16.89 -9.81 -2.53
N LYS A 382 -17.09 -8.68 -3.20
CA LYS A 382 -16.03 -7.70 -3.52
C LYS A 382 -15.31 -7.16 -2.28
N LYS A 383 -16.04 -6.98 -1.18
CA LYS A 383 -15.46 -6.49 0.07
C LYS A 383 -14.50 -7.49 0.70
N LYS A 384 -14.79 -8.79 0.60
CA LYS A 384 -14.02 -9.87 1.27
C LYS A 384 -12.98 -10.52 0.34
N TYR A 385 -13.22 -10.59 -0.97
CA TYR A 385 -12.33 -11.25 -1.93
C TYR A 385 -10.97 -10.55 -2.05
N CYS A 386 -9.90 -11.33 -2.11
CA CYS A 386 -8.52 -10.82 -2.21
C CYS A 386 -8.08 -10.59 -3.65
N GLY A 387 -8.81 -9.75 -4.37
CA GLY A 387 -8.56 -9.39 -5.76
C GLY A 387 -9.54 -8.31 -6.23
N LYS A 388 -9.53 -8.02 -7.52
CA LYS A 388 -10.53 -7.18 -8.17
C LYS A 388 -11.50 -8.04 -8.96
N ILE A 389 -12.79 -7.94 -8.65
CA ILE A 389 -13.87 -8.62 -9.34
C ILE A 389 -14.53 -7.69 -10.36
N VAL A 390 -14.70 -8.15 -11.59
CA VAL A 390 -15.49 -7.46 -12.62
C VAL A 390 -16.94 -7.90 -12.54
N SER A 391 -17.87 -6.95 -12.41
CA SER A 391 -19.31 -7.22 -12.50
C SER A 391 -19.76 -7.04 -13.94
N VAL A 392 -20.40 -8.06 -14.50
CA VAL A 392 -20.99 -8.07 -15.85
C VAL A 392 -22.49 -7.89 -15.69
N SER A 393 -23.06 -6.88 -16.34
CA SER A 393 -24.52 -6.70 -16.39
C SER A 393 -25.12 -7.84 -17.19
N ASN A 394 -26.14 -8.52 -16.68
CA ASN A 394 -26.97 -9.39 -17.50
C ASN A 394 -27.66 -8.48 -18.54
N ASN A 395 -27.12 -8.42 -19.75
CA ASN A 395 -27.90 -7.91 -20.87
C ASN A 395 -28.95 -8.98 -21.18
N ASP A 396 -30.23 -8.67 -20.90
CA ASP A 396 -31.41 -9.42 -21.38
C ASP A 396 -31.42 -9.53 -22.92
#